data_574ba7a1d02ab865ad5fbe7055ec1f63
#
_entry.id   574ba7a1d02ab865ad5fbe7055ec1f63
#
_cell.length_a   1.000
_cell.length_b   1.000
_cell.length_c   1.000
_cell.angle_alpha   90.00
_cell.angle_beta   90.00
_cell.angle_gamma   90.00
#
_symmetry.space_group_name_H-M   'P 1'
#
loop_
_entity.id
_entity.type
_entity.pdbx_description
1 polymer ?
#
loop_
_entity_poly.entity_id
_entity_poly.type
_entity_poly.pdbx_seq_one_letter_code
_entity_poly.pdbx_strand_id
1 'polypeptide(L)'
;VASNFALTMHRLETVFEAETPHELTTVFGSTGQLYAQILNKAPYHLFLAADQKRPAQLLTNGSAVSGSQFTYALGKLVLWTNEAAQESNLNLNSISGDYRHLAIANPLLAPYGIAAKETLLALGQWNSLQSKIIFGQNVSQTYAMVSTRNAEIGLVALSNVVARPENGTSVLI
;
A
#
# COMPACT_ATOMS: atom_id res chain seq x y z
N VAL A 1 -3.35 3.60 10.69
CA VAL A 1 -2.47 4.10 9.62
C VAL A 1 -2.42 3.10 8.47
N ALA A 2 -2.67 3.53 7.24
CA ALA A 2 -2.52 2.68 6.06
C ALA A 2 -1.06 2.22 5.90
N SER A 3 -0.86 0.94 5.61
CA SER A 3 0.45 0.27 5.70
C SER A 3 1.54 0.85 4.78
N ASN A 4 1.15 1.49 3.66
CA ASN A 4 2.11 2.20 2.80
C ASN A 4 2.84 3.36 3.50
N PHE A 5 2.29 3.87 4.59
CA PHE A 5 2.84 4.99 5.36
C PHE A 5 3.58 4.54 6.63
N ALA A 6 3.66 3.23 6.91
CA ALA A 6 4.18 2.70 8.16
C ALA A 6 5.59 3.19 8.51
N LEU A 7 6.53 3.10 7.56
CA LEU A 7 7.93 3.50 7.79
C LEU A 7 8.08 5.01 8.04
N THR A 8 7.27 5.82 7.36
CA THR A 8 7.22 7.27 7.60
C THR A 8 6.58 7.56 8.96
N MET A 9 5.52 6.82 9.31
CA MET A 9 4.83 7.00 10.59
C MET A 9 5.75 6.74 11.78
N HIS A 10 6.54 5.67 11.78
CA HIS A 10 7.51 5.41 12.85
C HIS A 10 8.53 6.56 13.07
N ARG A 11 8.94 7.23 11.97
CA ARG A 11 9.80 8.42 12.09
C ARG A 11 9.05 9.61 12.69
N LEU A 12 7.79 9.79 12.28
CA LEU A 12 6.93 10.85 12.83
C LEU A 12 6.59 10.63 14.30
N GLU A 13 6.34 9.38 14.71
CA GLU A 13 6.13 9.00 16.12
C GLU A 13 7.30 9.49 16.97
N THR A 14 8.52 9.12 16.59
CA THR A 14 9.74 9.52 17.33
C THR A 14 9.86 11.02 17.51
N VAL A 15 9.59 11.81 16.46
CA VAL A 15 9.65 13.27 16.52
C VAL A 15 8.52 13.84 17.36
N PHE A 16 7.29 13.38 17.14
CA PHE A 16 6.11 13.87 17.84
C PHE A 16 6.19 13.62 19.36
N GLU A 17 6.61 12.42 19.76
CA GLU A 17 6.76 12.06 21.17
C GLU A 17 7.92 12.80 21.86
N ALA A 18 8.96 13.17 21.10
CA ALA A 18 10.05 14.01 21.63
C ALA A 18 9.63 15.48 21.82
N GLU A 19 8.70 15.99 21.01
CA GLU A 19 8.27 17.38 21.01
C GLU A 19 6.98 17.63 21.81
N THR A 20 6.26 16.56 22.21
CA THR A 20 4.98 16.67 22.92
C THR A 20 4.91 15.69 24.10
N PRO A 21 4.05 15.95 25.10
CA PRO A 21 3.84 15.01 26.22
C PRO A 21 2.91 13.83 25.86
N HIS A 22 2.68 13.57 24.59
CA HIS A 22 1.75 12.54 24.13
C HIS A 22 2.49 11.34 23.55
N GLU A 23 2.02 10.14 23.86
CA GLU A 23 2.45 8.88 23.27
C GLU A 23 1.49 8.47 22.12
N LEU A 24 2.04 7.90 21.05
CA LEU A 24 1.27 7.41 19.91
C LEU A 24 1.20 5.87 19.93
N THR A 25 -0.01 5.33 19.92
CA THR A 25 -0.23 3.91 19.67
C THR A 25 -0.68 3.74 18.21
N THR A 26 0.17 3.20 17.37
CA THR A 26 -0.09 3.08 15.94
C THR A 26 -0.53 1.68 15.55
N VAL A 27 -1.65 1.59 14.84
CA VAL A 27 -2.17 0.35 14.25
C VAL A 27 -2.05 0.42 12.74
N PHE A 28 -1.39 -0.57 12.13
CA PHE A 28 -1.18 -0.64 10.70
C PHE A 28 -2.08 -1.68 10.04
N GLY A 29 -2.62 -1.34 8.87
CA GLY A 29 -3.48 -2.25 8.10
C GLY A 29 -3.78 -1.72 6.70
N SER A 30 -4.63 -2.41 5.96
CA SER A 30 -5.22 -1.82 4.77
C SER A 30 -6.26 -0.76 5.15
N THR A 31 -6.43 0.26 4.31
CA THR A 31 -7.41 1.31 4.55
C THR A 31 -8.83 0.76 4.79
N GLY A 32 -9.21 -0.32 4.06
CA GLY A 32 -10.51 -0.95 4.24
C GLY A 32 -10.68 -1.68 5.56
N GLN A 33 -9.64 -2.39 6.03
CA GLN A 33 -9.66 -3.05 7.34
C GLN A 33 -9.78 -2.02 8.47
N LEU A 34 -8.98 -0.96 8.44
CA LEU A 34 -9.03 0.11 9.44
C LEU A 34 -10.38 0.84 9.43
N TYR A 35 -10.91 1.12 8.24
CA TYR A 35 -12.25 1.68 8.10
C TYR A 35 -13.33 0.80 8.75
N ALA A 36 -13.30 -0.52 8.50
CA ALA A 36 -14.23 -1.45 9.14
C ALA A 36 -14.09 -1.47 10.67
N GLN A 37 -12.86 -1.40 11.19
CA GLN A 37 -12.61 -1.30 12.62
C GLN A 37 -13.20 -0.01 13.23
N ILE A 38 -13.07 1.14 12.55
CA ILE A 38 -13.67 2.40 13.00
C ILE A 38 -15.19 2.29 13.05
N LEU A 39 -15.83 1.70 12.02
CA LEU A 39 -17.28 1.47 12.04
C LEU A 39 -17.71 0.55 13.19
N ASN A 40 -16.86 -0.38 13.60
CA ASN A 40 -17.04 -1.24 14.76
C ASN A 40 -16.53 -0.62 16.09
N LYS A 41 -16.39 0.74 16.11
CA LYS A 41 -16.04 1.51 17.32
C LYS A 41 -14.65 1.25 17.87
N ALA A 42 -13.68 0.86 17.04
CA ALA A 42 -12.28 0.87 17.45
C ALA A 42 -11.88 2.29 17.90
N PRO A 43 -11.15 2.44 19.03
CA PRO A 43 -10.87 3.73 19.67
C PRO A 43 -9.72 4.47 18.95
N TYR A 44 -9.90 4.76 17.66
CA TYR A 44 -8.92 5.50 16.87
C TYR A 44 -9.24 6.99 16.86
N HIS A 45 -8.23 7.80 17.20
CA HIS A 45 -8.34 9.25 17.22
C HIS A 45 -7.96 9.88 15.86
N LEU A 46 -7.12 9.19 15.08
CA LEU A 46 -6.65 9.65 13.80
C LEU A 46 -6.64 8.50 12.78
N PHE A 47 -7.15 8.76 11.57
CA PHE A 47 -7.18 7.80 10.48
C PHE A 47 -6.36 8.30 9.27
N LEU A 48 -5.15 7.78 9.09
CA LEU A 48 -4.34 8.05 7.92
C LEU A 48 -4.63 6.99 6.85
N ALA A 49 -5.55 7.34 5.96
CA ALA A 49 -6.01 6.49 4.87
C ALA A 49 -5.12 6.64 3.61
N ALA A 50 -5.12 5.64 2.75
CA ALA A 50 -4.47 5.70 1.43
C ALA A 50 -5.48 6.02 0.30
N ASP A 51 -6.71 6.42 0.63
CA ASP A 51 -7.72 6.95 -0.28
C ASP A 51 -8.49 8.10 0.36
N GLN A 52 -9.22 8.85 -0.45
CA GLN A 52 -10.11 9.92 0.03
C GLN A 52 -11.54 9.41 0.30
N LYS A 53 -11.93 8.29 -0.30
CA LYS A 53 -13.29 7.76 -0.27
C LYS A 53 -13.73 7.36 1.13
N ARG A 54 -12.91 6.55 1.82
CA ARG A 54 -13.25 6.04 3.15
C ARG A 54 -13.27 7.12 4.23
N PRO A 55 -12.31 8.07 4.29
CA PRO A 55 -12.44 9.25 5.15
C PRO A 55 -13.70 10.05 4.89
N ALA A 56 -14.05 10.31 3.62
CA ALA A 56 -15.28 11.02 3.26
C ALA A 56 -16.54 10.27 3.74
N GLN A 57 -16.56 8.94 3.67
CA GLN A 57 -17.66 8.13 4.20
C GLN A 57 -17.77 8.24 5.74
N LEU A 58 -16.66 8.33 6.48
CA LEU A 58 -16.67 8.55 7.92
C LEU A 58 -17.21 9.94 8.31
N LEU A 59 -16.94 10.95 7.49
CA LEU A 59 -17.54 12.27 7.67
C LEU A 59 -19.07 12.22 7.44
N THR A 60 -19.49 11.60 6.33
CA THR A 60 -20.90 11.51 5.96
C THR A 60 -21.74 10.76 7.00
N ASN A 61 -21.19 9.73 7.61
CA ASN A 61 -21.90 8.93 8.63
C ASN A 61 -21.70 9.43 10.08
N GLY A 62 -21.02 10.56 10.26
CA GLY A 62 -20.81 11.17 11.57
C GLY A 62 -19.76 10.47 12.44
N SER A 63 -18.93 9.58 11.88
CA SER A 63 -17.87 8.89 12.61
C SER A 63 -16.54 9.66 12.62
N ALA A 64 -16.46 10.80 11.92
CA ALA A 64 -15.32 11.70 11.93
C ALA A 64 -15.79 13.16 12.10
N VAL A 65 -14.89 14.01 12.59
CA VAL A 65 -15.14 15.42 12.83
C VAL A 65 -15.31 16.16 11.51
N SER A 66 -16.38 16.94 11.36
CA SER A 66 -16.64 17.74 10.15
C SER A 66 -15.46 18.65 9.83
N GLY A 67 -15.05 18.69 8.56
CA GLY A 67 -13.94 19.52 8.08
C GLY A 67 -12.54 18.99 8.41
N SER A 68 -12.42 17.82 9.03
CA SER A 68 -11.10 17.26 9.43
C SER A 68 -10.36 16.51 8.32
N GLN A 69 -11.00 16.28 7.16
CA GLN A 69 -10.35 15.57 6.06
C GLN A 69 -9.45 16.49 5.23
N PHE A 70 -8.20 16.07 5.02
CA PHE A 70 -7.29 16.70 4.07
C PHE A 70 -6.33 15.66 3.45
N THR A 71 -5.77 15.98 2.30
CA THR A 71 -4.75 15.14 1.67
C THR A 71 -3.39 15.49 2.23
N TYR A 72 -2.79 14.57 2.97
CA TYR A 72 -1.49 14.76 3.62
C TYR A 72 -0.30 14.29 2.76
N ALA A 73 -0.53 13.37 1.80
CA ALA A 73 0.50 12.85 0.89
C ALA A 73 -0.14 12.23 -0.35
N LEU A 74 0.66 12.13 -1.43
CA LEU A 74 0.29 11.40 -2.64
C LEU A 74 1.18 10.17 -2.77
N GLY A 75 0.56 8.98 -2.76
CA GLY A 75 1.24 7.72 -2.98
C GLY A 75 1.42 7.41 -4.46
N LYS A 76 2.45 6.63 -4.78
CA LYS A 76 2.73 6.15 -6.14
C LYS A 76 2.79 4.63 -6.15
N LEU A 77 2.24 4.01 -7.18
CA LEU A 77 2.34 2.58 -7.47
C LEU A 77 3.59 2.33 -8.31
N VAL A 78 4.31 1.27 -8.01
CA VAL A 78 5.47 0.81 -8.77
C VAL A 78 5.37 -0.70 -9.04
N LEU A 79 5.86 -1.13 -10.18
CA LEU A 79 6.25 -2.52 -10.39
C LEU A 79 7.63 -2.71 -9.73
N TRP A 80 7.78 -3.76 -8.94
CA TRP A 80 8.99 -4.02 -8.18
C TRP A 80 9.37 -5.50 -8.19
N THR A 81 10.68 -5.77 -8.21
CA THR A 81 11.28 -7.09 -8.01
C THR A 81 12.41 -7.00 -6.98
N ASN A 82 12.68 -8.09 -6.27
CA ASN A 82 13.83 -8.19 -5.35
C ASN A 82 15.15 -8.50 -6.08
N GLU A 83 15.18 -8.45 -7.41
CA GLU A 83 16.41 -8.61 -8.18
C GLU A 83 17.16 -7.29 -8.27
N ALA A 84 18.50 -7.34 -8.14
CA ALA A 84 19.36 -6.16 -8.26
C ALA A 84 19.27 -5.55 -9.67
N ALA A 85 19.51 -4.25 -9.76
CA ALA A 85 19.39 -3.51 -11.04
C ALA A 85 20.31 -4.07 -12.15
N GLN A 86 21.47 -4.62 -11.78
CA GLN A 86 22.42 -5.25 -12.71
C GLN A 86 21.90 -6.59 -13.28
N GLU A 87 20.98 -7.24 -12.58
CA GLU A 87 20.43 -8.56 -12.93
C GLU A 87 19.00 -8.45 -13.51
N SER A 88 18.36 -7.29 -13.32
CA SER A 88 16.96 -7.08 -13.68
C SER A 88 16.83 -6.17 -14.90
N ASN A 89 16.10 -6.64 -15.92
CA ASN A 89 15.61 -5.84 -17.04
C ASN A 89 14.17 -5.36 -16.81
N LEU A 90 13.79 -5.07 -15.56
CA LEU A 90 12.44 -4.70 -15.19
C LEU A 90 11.95 -3.47 -15.95
N ASN A 91 10.83 -3.62 -16.61
CA ASN A 91 10.11 -2.56 -17.33
C ASN A 91 8.60 -2.89 -17.33
N LEU A 92 7.76 -2.02 -17.88
CA LEU A 92 6.31 -2.24 -17.87
C LEU A 92 5.88 -3.51 -18.64
N ASN A 93 6.62 -3.94 -19.65
CA ASN A 93 6.33 -5.18 -20.39
C ASN A 93 6.61 -6.41 -19.52
N SER A 94 7.42 -6.28 -18.46
CA SER A 94 7.68 -7.38 -17.52
C SER A 94 6.42 -7.84 -16.78
N ILE A 95 5.36 -7.02 -16.77
CA ILE A 95 4.04 -7.43 -16.23
C ILE A 95 3.48 -8.64 -16.98
N SER A 96 3.77 -8.78 -18.28
CA SER A 96 3.36 -9.92 -19.11
C SER A 96 4.42 -11.02 -19.21
N GLY A 97 5.49 -10.95 -18.39
CA GLY A 97 6.66 -11.80 -18.49
C GLY A 97 6.46 -13.24 -17.98
N ASP A 98 7.55 -13.99 -18.03
CA ASP A 98 7.58 -15.37 -17.55
C ASP A 98 7.97 -15.39 -16.06
N TYR A 99 6.97 -15.42 -15.20
CA TYR A 99 7.05 -15.59 -13.75
C TYR A 99 5.86 -16.42 -13.26
N ARG A 100 5.95 -17.01 -12.08
CA ARG A 100 4.86 -17.79 -11.47
C ARG A 100 3.86 -16.92 -10.76
N HIS A 101 4.32 -15.92 -9.99
CA HIS A 101 3.46 -15.12 -9.14
C HIS A 101 3.71 -13.61 -9.33
N LEU A 102 2.61 -12.89 -9.48
CA LEU A 102 2.52 -11.44 -9.38
C LEU A 102 1.80 -11.09 -8.07
N ALA A 103 2.48 -10.46 -7.15
CA ALA A 103 1.87 -10.01 -5.90
C ALA A 103 1.19 -8.64 -6.08
N ILE A 104 -0.08 -8.54 -5.66
CA ILE A 104 -0.79 -7.27 -5.53
C ILE A 104 -1.53 -7.21 -4.18
N ALA A 105 -1.80 -6.03 -3.67
CA ALA A 105 -2.68 -5.90 -2.51
C ALA A 105 -4.12 -6.26 -2.90
N ASN A 106 -4.89 -6.82 -1.96
CA ASN A 106 -6.27 -7.21 -2.24
C ASN A 106 -7.13 -5.98 -2.58
N PRO A 107 -7.71 -5.89 -3.80
CA PRO A 107 -8.50 -4.74 -4.23
C PRO A 107 -9.76 -4.48 -3.39
N LEU A 108 -10.28 -5.49 -2.70
CA LEU A 108 -11.43 -5.32 -1.81
C LEU A 108 -11.06 -4.58 -0.51
N LEU A 109 -9.79 -4.63 -0.10
CA LEU A 109 -9.32 -4.13 1.18
C LEU A 109 -8.43 -2.88 1.06
N ALA A 110 -7.62 -2.81 0.01
CA ALA A 110 -6.52 -1.86 -0.09
C ALA A 110 -6.61 -0.96 -1.34
N PRO A 111 -6.45 0.38 -1.19
CA PRO A 111 -6.41 1.31 -2.33
C PRO A 111 -5.31 0.97 -3.35
N TYR A 112 -4.14 0.55 -2.90
CA TYR A 112 -3.07 0.09 -3.79
C TYR A 112 -3.44 -1.17 -4.57
N GLY A 113 -4.32 -2.02 -4.02
CA GLY A 113 -4.89 -3.16 -4.74
C GLY A 113 -5.86 -2.71 -5.83
N ILE A 114 -6.68 -1.69 -5.55
CA ILE A 114 -7.56 -1.07 -6.56
C ILE A 114 -6.70 -0.49 -7.68
N ALA A 115 -5.70 0.32 -7.36
CA ALA A 115 -4.79 0.91 -8.34
C ALA A 115 -4.07 -0.15 -9.18
N ALA A 116 -3.57 -1.23 -8.55
CA ALA A 116 -2.95 -2.35 -9.26
C ALA A 116 -3.92 -3.02 -10.23
N LYS A 117 -5.16 -3.28 -9.80
CA LYS A 117 -6.20 -3.84 -10.65
C LYS A 117 -6.53 -2.93 -11.84
N GLU A 118 -6.70 -1.64 -11.59
CA GLU A 118 -6.98 -0.62 -12.63
C GLU A 118 -5.84 -0.56 -13.65
N THR A 119 -4.59 -0.59 -13.18
CA THR A 119 -3.40 -0.67 -14.05
C THR A 119 -3.44 -1.91 -14.94
N LEU A 120 -3.67 -3.09 -14.36
CA LEU A 120 -3.72 -4.35 -15.12
C LEU A 120 -4.90 -4.38 -16.11
N LEU A 121 -6.03 -3.77 -15.75
CA LEU A 121 -7.17 -3.60 -16.67
C LEU A 121 -6.83 -2.65 -17.82
N ALA A 122 -6.20 -1.52 -17.54
CA ALA A 122 -5.77 -0.55 -18.57
C ALA A 122 -4.75 -1.15 -19.56
N LEU A 123 -3.89 -2.04 -19.08
CA LEU A 123 -2.93 -2.79 -19.89
C LEU A 123 -3.56 -4.00 -20.60
N GLY A 124 -4.85 -4.31 -20.39
CA GLY A 124 -5.51 -5.50 -20.93
C GLY A 124 -5.02 -6.83 -20.33
N GLN A 125 -4.28 -6.79 -19.21
CA GLN A 125 -3.60 -7.96 -18.63
C GLN A 125 -4.37 -8.61 -17.47
N TRP A 126 -5.38 -7.94 -16.92
CA TRP A 126 -6.08 -8.43 -15.72
C TRP A 126 -6.58 -9.87 -15.85
N ASN A 127 -7.24 -10.22 -16.98
CA ASN A 127 -7.83 -11.54 -17.15
C ASN A 127 -6.77 -12.62 -17.39
N SER A 128 -5.74 -12.33 -18.17
CA SER A 128 -4.67 -13.29 -18.50
C SER A 128 -3.79 -13.64 -17.30
N LEU A 129 -3.66 -12.70 -16.34
CA LEU A 129 -2.81 -12.87 -15.16
C LEU A 129 -3.52 -13.41 -13.92
N GLN A 130 -4.83 -13.68 -13.98
CA GLN A 130 -5.61 -14.16 -12.82
C GLN A 130 -4.99 -15.39 -12.12
N SER A 131 -4.46 -16.33 -12.88
CA SER A 131 -3.85 -17.56 -12.33
C SER A 131 -2.48 -17.32 -11.69
N LYS A 132 -1.84 -16.18 -11.98
CA LYS A 132 -0.53 -15.80 -11.44
C LYS A 132 -0.64 -14.81 -10.27
N ILE A 133 -1.81 -14.16 -10.10
CA ILE A 133 -1.99 -13.13 -9.05
C ILE A 133 -2.11 -13.79 -7.68
N ILE A 134 -1.31 -13.30 -6.75
CA ILE A 134 -1.45 -13.58 -5.32
C ILE A 134 -1.72 -12.29 -4.54
N PHE A 135 -2.56 -12.38 -3.51
CA PHE A 135 -3.08 -11.21 -2.80
C PHE A 135 -2.45 -11.04 -1.42
N GLY A 136 -1.85 -9.87 -1.19
CA GLY A 136 -1.53 -9.39 0.16
C GLY A 136 -2.76 -8.72 0.81
N GLN A 137 -2.94 -8.86 2.11
CA GLN A 137 -4.00 -8.18 2.87
C GLN A 137 -3.87 -6.64 2.82
N ASN A 138 -2.65 -6.15 2.65
CA ASN A 138 -2.28 -4.76 2.47
C ASN A 138 -1.01 -4.65 1.62
N VAL A 139 -0.62 -3.44 1.23
CA VAL A 139 0.51 -3.25 0.32
C VAL A 139 1.88 -3.54 0.94
N SER A 140 2.02 -3.44 2.26
CA SER A 140 3.28 -3.84 2.93
C SER A 140 3.45 -5.36 2.97
N GLN A 141 2.37 -6.12 3.14
CA GLN A 141 2.42 -7.58 2.98
C GLN A 141 2.72 -7.95 1.53
N THR A 142 2.16 -7.23 0.56
CA THR A 142 2.48 -7.43 -0.87
C THR A 142 3.97 -7.23 -1.13
N TYR A 143 4.56 -6.15 -0.58
CA TYR A 143 6.01 -5.93 -0.64
C TYR A 143 6.79 -7.08 0.01
N ALA A 144 6.35 -7.56 1.19
CA ALA A 144 6.99 -8.68 1.88
C ALA A 144 6.97 -9.98 1.06
N MET A 145 5.88 -10.26 0.34
CA MET A 145 5.79 -11.44 -0.54
C MET A 145 6.88 -11.44 -1.62
N VAL A 146 7.18 -10.29 -2.22
CA VAL A 146 8.24 -10.17 -3.23
C VAL A 146 9.62 -10.17 -2.56
N SER A 147 9.81 -9.44 -1.46
CA SER A 147 11.09 -9.37 -0.76
C SER A 147 11.56 -10.75 -0.22
N THR A 148 10.62 -11.62 0.12
CA THR A 148 10.88 -13.00 0.56
C THR A 148 10.84 -14.02 -0.57
N ARG A 149 10.73 -13.56 -1.84
CA ARG A 149 10.68 -14.40 -3.05
C ARG A 149 9.49 -15.38 -3.10
N ASN A 150 8.39 -15.08 -2.37
CA ASN A 150 7.11 -15.78 -2.54
C ASN A 150 6.37 -15.33 -3.81
N ALA A 151 6.76 -14.20 -4.37
CA ALA A 151 6.44 -13.73 -5.71
C ALA A 151 7.70 -13.19 -6.37
N GLU A 152 7.81 -13.32 -7.67
CA GLU A 152 8.95 -12.82 -8.44
C GLU A 152 8.85 -11.29 -8.63
N ILE A 153 7.63 -10.80 -8.84
CA ILE A 153 7.34 -9.36 -9.02
C ILE A 153 6.09 -8.96 -8.25
N GLY A 154 5.92 -7.66 -8.05
CA GLY A 154 4.71 -7.13 -7.41
C GLY A 154 4.41 -5.69 -7.75
N LEU A 155 3.14 -5.32 -7.68
CA LEU A 155 2.68 -3.95 -7.72
C LEU A 155 2.57 -3.43 -6.28
N VAL A 156 3.52 -2.57 -5.89
CA VAL A 156 3.72 -2.14 -4.50
C VAL A 156 3.74 -0.62 -4.37
N ALA A 157 3.74 -0.11 -3.15
CA ALA A 157 3.89 1.32 -2.91
C ALA A 157 5.35 1.75 -3.06
N LEU A 158 5.60 2.85 -3.76
CA LEU A 158 6.94 3.44 -3.90
C LEU A 158 7.57 3.72 -2.52
N SER A 159 6.77 4.10 -1.53
CA SER A 159 7.23 4.34 -0.15
C SER A 159 7.87 3.10 0.52
N ASN A 160 7.42 1.89 0.19
CA ASN A 160 8.04 0.66 0.69
C ASN A 160 9.43 0.41 0.06
N VAL A 161 9.59 0.81 -1.21
CA VAL A 161 10.84 0.60 -1.98
C VAL A 161 11.90 1.64 -1.59
N VAL A 162 11.55 2.94 -1.62
CA VAL A 162 12.52 4.01 -1.31
C VAL A 162 13.04 3.99 0.13
N ALA A 163 12.29 3.37 1.02
CA ALA A 163 12.74 3.18 2.41
C ALA A 163 13.81 2.07 2.56
N ARG A 164 14.03 1.26 1.51
CA ARG A 164 14.99 0.16 1.43
C ARG A 164 15.64 0.13 0.04
N PRO A 165 16.40 1.18 -0.32
CA PRO A 165 16.90 1.38 -1.69
C PRO A 165 17.91 0.30 -2.15
N GLU A 166 18.52 -0.41 -1.21
CA GLU A 166 19.44 -1.53 -1.47
C GLU A 166 18.75 -2.80 -1.98
N ASN A 167 17.43 -2.87 -1.86
CA ASN A 167 16.66 -4.06 -2.19
C ASN A 167 15.92 -3.89 -3.51
N GLY A 168 16.43 -4.54 -4.57
CA GLY A 168 15.73 -4.77 -5.81
C GLY A 168 15.62 -3.56 -6.76
N THR A 169 14.80 -3.73 -7.78
CA THR A 169 14.56 -2.77 -8.87
C THR A 169 13.09 -2.42 -8.97
N SER A 170 12.79 -1.16 -9.27
CA SER A 170 11.42 -0.70 -9.45
C SER A 170 11.23 0.17 -10.70
N VAL A 171 10.03 0.12 -11.26
CA VAL A 171 9.57 0.97 -12.37
C VAL A 171 8.27 1.66 -11.94
N LEU A 172 8.20 2.97 -12.14
CA LEU A 172 6.99 3.75 -11.85
C LEU A 172 5.88 3.39 -12.85
N ILE A 173 4.66 3.24 -12.33
CA ILE A 173 3.45 3.00 -13.10
C ILE A 173 2.73 4.33 -13.39
#